data_da31a949c26f135b11998a73a76375f7
#
_entry.id   da31a949c26f135b11998a73a76375f7
#
_cell.length_a   1.000
_cell.length_b   1.000
_cell.length_c   1.000
_cell.angle_alpha   90.00
_cell.angle_beta   90.00
_cell.angle_gamma   90.00
#
_symmetry.space_group_name_H-M   'P 1'
#
loop_
_entity.id
_entity.type
_entity.pdbx_description
1 polymer ?
#
loop_
_entity_poly.entity_id
_entity_poly.type
_entity_poly.pdbx_seq_one_letter_code
_entity_poly.pdbx_strand_id
1 'polypeptide(L)'
;MLLGKVPLFVSELYKTFILQKGIILLAAAVYLLISCRMYRGVDYSNTDFSMNNFYSMFSGNTGDKECEAYIEECRNAVEELGKKSETDANYKYKFREASQTLENMENCLKYVRKVNEEKGIEARIVNPAAYEDIFGSRKYQNTESQNLVCVIFLILIISGEYVYEKRCHMIAFLNTSKERSSVKAVKLLKILIISFLIWGLSAFIDIFNICQLYRLEQLSAPIQSLQIFYDLPFNISIAGYMVIGQAFRLVLLLIMSIGI
;
A
#
# COMPACT_ATOMS: atom_id res chain seq x y z
N MET A 1 -0.96 36.64 -17.81
CA MET A 1 0.25 35.99 -18.32
C MET A 1 0.14 34.45 -18.38
N LEU A 2 -0.73 33.78 -17.62
CA LEU A 2 -0.97 32.32 -17.67
C LEU A 2 -1.84 31.86 -18.84
N LEU A 3 -2.82 32.64 -19.26
CA LEU A 3 -3.78 32.28 -20.34
C LEU A 3 -3.13 32.03 -21.71
N GLY A 4 -2.03 32.71 -22.05
CA GLY A 4 -1.31 32.48 -23.30
C GLY A 4 -0.47 31.19 -23.36
N LYS A 5 -0.29 30.50 -22.22
CA LYS A 5 0.51 29.25 -22.15
C LYS A 5 -0.36 27.97 -22.20
N VAL A 6 -1.67 28.11 -22.09
CA VAL A 6 -2.61 26.97 -22.14
C VAL A 6 -2.52 26.21 -23.46
N PRO A 7 -2.50 26.87 -24.64
CA PRO A 7 -2.39 26.14 -25.92
C PRO A 7 -1.06 25.40 -26.06
N LEU A 8 0.04 25.95 -25.55
CA LEU A 8 1.33 25.29 -25.54
C LEU A 8 1.34 24.05 -24.63
N PHE A 9 0.74 24.14 -23.45
CA PHE A 9 0.62 23.02 -22.54
C PHE A 9 -0.24 21.89 -23.12
N VAL A 10 -1.39 22.21 -23.71
CA VAL A 10 -2.26 21.25 -24.38
C VAL A 10 -1.54 20.56 -25.54
N SER A 11 -0.77 21.30 -26.35
CA SER A 11 0.00 20.72 -27.45
C SER A 11 1.10 19.77 -26.95
N GLU A 12 1.75 20.08 -25.82
CA GLU A 12 2.75 19.19 -25.22
C GLU A 12 2.12 17.92 -24.63
N LEU A 13 0.92 18.01 -24.03
CA LEU A 13 0.17 16.82 -23.61
C LEU A 13 -0.26 15.96 -24.78
N TYR A 14 -0.82 16.57 -25.83
CA TYR A 14 -1.20 15.86 -27.05
C TYR A 14 0.00 15.10 -27.67
N LYS A 15 1.14 15.76 -27.75
CA LYS A 15 2.37 15.17 -28.23
C LYS A 15 2.75 13.92 -27.41
N THR A 16 2.75 14.02 -26.10
CA THR A 16 3.15 12.92 -25.22
C THR A 16 2.14 11.77 -25.23
N PHE A 17 0.85 12.06 -25.10
CA PHE A 17 -0.15 11.00 -24.95
C PHE A 17 -0.62 10.39 -26.26
N ILE A 18 -0.70 11.18 -27.34
CA ILE A 18 -1.21 10.72 -28.63
C ILE A 18 -0.06 10.36 -29.58
N LEU A 19 0.81 11.32 -29.90
CA LEU A 19 1.85 11.10 -30.91
C LEU A 19 2.93 10.10 -30.45
N GLN A 20 3.29 10.12 -29.17
CA GLN A 20 4.27 9.19 -28.59
C GLN A 20 3.63 7.94 -27.97
N LYS A 21 2.33 7.76 -28.15
CA LYS A 21 1.58 6.62 -27.62
C LYS A 21 1.66 6.48 -26.08
N GLY A 22 1.85 7.60 -25.35
CA GLY A 22 1.94 7.62 -23.91
C GLY A 22 0.67 7.06 -23.21
N ILE A 23 -0.48 7.14 -23.88
CA ILE A 23 -1.73 6.55 -23.40
C ILE A 23 -1.63 5.01 -23.32
N ILE A 24 -0.91 4.37 -24.24
CA ILE A 24 -0.68 2.91 -24.22
C ILE A 24 0.24 2.55 -23.06
N LEU A 25 1.29 3.36 -22.84
CA LEU A 25 2.19 3.18 -21.71
C LEU A 25 1.43 3.35 -20.39
N LEU A 26 0.56 4.37 -20.28
CA LEU A 26 -0.26 4.58 -19.09
C LEU A 26 -1.19 3.38 -18.82
N ALA A 27 -1.87 2.88 -19.86
CA ALA A 27 -2.72 1.70 -19.74
C ALA A 27 -1.95 0.45 -19.30
N ALA A 28 -0.74 0.25 -19.85
CA ALA A 28 0.16 -0.83 -19.44
C ALA A 28 0.62 -0.66 -17.98
N ALA A 29 0.91 0.58 -17.55
CA ALA A 29 1.27 0.87 -16.16
C ALA A 29 0.14 0.50 -15.21
N VAL A 30 -1.09 0.92 -15.51
CA VAL A 30 -2.29 0.60 -14.71
C VAL A 30 -2.47 -0.92 -14.63
N TYR A 31 -2.38 -1.62 -15.77
CA TYR A 31 -2.50 -3.07 -15.81
C TYR A 31 -1.45 -3.76 -14.93
N LEU A 32 -0.17 -3.36 -15.03
CA LEU A 32 0.90 -3.92 -14.21
C LEU A 32 0.74 -3.60 -12.73
N LEU A 33 0.32 -2.38 -12.37
CA LEU A 33 0.06 -1.99 -10.98
C LEU A 33 -1.06 -2.83 -10.37
N ILE A 34 -2.15 -3.07 -11.13
CA ILE A 34 -3.24 -3.94 -10.70
C ILE A 34 -2.73 -5.39 -10.57
N SER A 35 -1.99 -5.89 -11.56
CA SER A 35 -1.46 -7.26 -11.56
C SER A 35 -0.53 -7.51 -10.39
N CYS A 36 0.32 -6.56 -10.02
CA CYS A 36 1.20 -6.66 -8.84
C CYS A 36 0.40 -6.83 -7.53
N ARG A 37 -0.86 -6.39 -7.51
CA ARG A 37 -1.72 -6.47 -6.32
C ARG A 37 -2.66 -7.67 -6.32
N MET A 38 -3.10 -8.14 -7.49
CA MET A 38 -4.04 -9.27 -7.59
C MET A 38 -3.41 -10.63 -7.22
N TYR A 39 -2.09 -10.73 -7.18
CA TYR A 39 -1.37 -11.98 -6.90
C TYR A 39 -1.31 -12.36 -5.41
N ARG A 40 -2.15 -11.80 -4.57
CA ARG A 40 -2.25 -12.19 -3.18
C ARG A 40 -3.11 -13.43 -3.06
N GLY A 41 -2.46 -14.57 -2.81
CA GLY A 41 -3.15 -15.73 -2.30
C GLY A 41 -3.85 -15.33 -1.01
N VAL A 42 -5.17 -15.26 -1.04
CA VAL A 42 -5.96 -15.22 0.18
C VAL A 42 -5.77 -16.61 0.78
N ASP A 43 -5.04 -16.68 1.89
CA ASP A 43 -4.97 -17.90 2.70
C ASP A 43 -6.38 -18.16 3.24
N TYR A 44 -7.14 -18.91 2.47
CA TYR A 44 -8.39 -19.51 2.92
C TYR A 44 -8.03 -20.71 3.81
N SER A 45 -7.62 -20.45 5.03
CA SER A 45 -7.70 -21.50 6.04
C SER A 45 -9.19 -21.72 6.33
N ASN A 46 -9.72 -22.81 5.78
CA ASN A 46 -11.11 -23.27 5.95
C ASN A 46 -11.35 -23.86 7.35
N THR A 47 -10.74 -23.31 8.39
CA THR A 47 -11.00 -23.71 9.76
C THR A 47 -11.92 -22.69 10.40
N ASP A 48 -12.96 -23.17 11.10
CA ASP A 48 -13.88 -22.33 11.88
C ASP A 48 -13.12 -21.43 12.88
N PHE A 49 -11.90 -21.83 13.25
CA PHE A 49 -10.94 -21.08 14.06
C PHE A 49 -9.83 -20.52 13.18
N SER A 50 -10.05 -19.37 12.57
CA SER A 50 -9.01 -18.69 11.81
C SER A 50 -8.71 -17.31 12.41
N MET A 51 -7.44 -16.89 12.34
CA MET A 51 -7.06 -15.52 12.70
C MET A 51 -7.82 -14.47 11.88
N ASN A 52 -8.25 -14.82 10.66
CA ASN A 52 -9.06 -13.94 9.83
C ASN A 52 -10.45 -13.71 10.44
N ASN A 53 -11.09 -14.74 10.99
CA ASN A 53 -12.36 -14.61 11.70
C ASN A 53 -12.20 -13.77 12.96
N PHE A 54 -11.15 -14.01 13.74
CA PHE A 54 -10.83 -13.19 14.92
C PHE A 54 -10.67 -11.72 14.54
N TYR A 55 -9.86 -11.39 13.54
CA TYR A 55 -9.71 -10.01 13.09
C TYR A 55 -10.99 -9.45 12.48
N SER A 56 -11.82 -10.25 11.81
CA SER A 56 -13.10 -9.77 11.27
C SER A 56 -14.10 -9.38 12.34
N MET A 57 -14.05 -10.02 13.51
CA MET A 57 -14.95 -9.74 14.65
C MET A 57 -14.44 -8.62 15.54
N PHE A 58 -13.14 -8.63 15.86
CA PHE A 58 -12.56 -7.80 16.92
C PHE A 58 -11.62 -6.70 16.46
N SER A 59 -11.42 -6.52 15.14
CA SER A 59 -10.61 -5.43 14.65
C SER A 59 -11.16 -4.06 15.04
N GLY A 60 -10.28 -3.21 15.58
CA GLY A 60 -10.67 -1.91 16.11
C GLY A 60 -11.08 -1.94 17.58
N ASN A 61 -11.17 -3.12 18.19
CA ASN A 61 -11.52 -3.28 19.60
C ASN A 61 -10.27 -3.21 20.50
N THR A 62 -10.43 -2.76 21.73
CA THR A 62 -9.37 -2.63 22.74
C THR A 62 -9.10 -3.90 23.53
N GLY A 63 -9.76 -5.01 23.20
CA GLY A 63 -9.65 -6.29 23.90
C GLY A 63 -10.65 -6.42 25.04
N ASP A 64 -11.90 -6.10 24.77
CA ASP A 64 -13.03 -6.11 25.70
C ASP A 64 -13.39 -7.52 26.16
N LYS A 65 -14.31 -7.60 27.13
CA LYS A 65 -14.82 -8.86 27.70
C LYS A 65 -15.37 -9.83 26.67
N GLU A 66 -15.92 -9.32 25.56
CA GLU A 66 -16.43 -10.15 24.46
C GLU A 66 -15.28 -10.88 23.74
N CYS A 67 -14.15 -10.21 23.54
CA CYS A 67 -12.96 -10.80 22.96
C CYS A 67 -12.38 -11.90 23.87
N GLU A 68 -12.35 -11.66 25.20
CA GLU A 68 -11.92 -12.67 26.17
C GLU A 68 -12.84 -13.88 26.17
N ALA A 69 -14.15 -13.67 26.14
CA ALA A 69 -15.13 -14.74 26.10
C ALA A 69 -14.98 -15.61 24.84
N TYR A 70 -14.73 -14.97 23.69
CA TYR A 70 -14.47 -15.70 22.45
C TYR A 70 -13.18 -16.53 22.50
N ILE A 71 -12.10 -15.99 23.06
CA ILE A 71 -10.83 -16.71 23.23
C ILE A 71 -11.03 -17.92 24.16
N GLU A 72 -11.82 -17.76 25.23
CA GLU A 72 -12.13 -18.86 26.14
C GLU A 72 -12.96 -19.96 25.46
N GLU A 73 -13.93 -19.60 24.63
CA GLU A 73 -14.68 -20.54 23.80
C GLU A 73 -13.75 -21.30 22.84
N CYS A 74 -12.83 -20.60 22.16
CA CYS A 74 -11.82 -21.21 21.31
C CYS A 74 -10.91 -22.15 22.10
N ARG A 75 -10.53 -21.82 23.33
CA ARG A 75 -9.71 -22.66 24.20
C ARG A 75 -10.41 -23.97 24.52
N ASN A 76 -11.68 -23.94 24.91
CA ASN A 76 -12.48 -25.12 25.19
C ASN A 76 -12.59 -26.03 23.95
N ALA A 77 -12.79 -25.47 22.77
CA ALA A 77 -12.84 -26.22 21.52
C ALA A 77 -11.48 -26.86 21.15
N VAL A 78 -10.37 -26.15 21.39
CA VAL A 78 -9.02 -26.72 21.18
C VAL A 78 -8.75 -27.86 22.15
N GLU A 79 -9.19 -27.78 23.40
CA GLU A 79 -9.06 -28.88 24.37
C GLU A 79 -9.86 -30.12 23.92
N GLU A 80 -11.08 -29.96 23.39
CA GLU A 80 -11.85 -31.07 22.82
C GLU A 80 -11.16 -31.68 21.61
N LEU A 81 -10.57 -30.89 20.72
CA LEU A 81 -9.76 -31.37 19.62
C LEU A 81 -8.52 -32.11 20.10
N GLY A 82 -7.91 -31.67 21.19
CA GLY A 82 -6.79 -32.35 21.84
C GLY A 82 -7.14 -33.79 22.26
N LYS A 83 -8.27 -33.96 22.94
CA LYS A 83 -8.76 -35.30 23.34
C LYS A 83 -9.04 -36.20 22.14
N LYS A 84 -9.58 -35.67 21.04
CA LYS A 84 -9.80 -36.43 19.79
C LYS A 84 -8.49 -36.75 19.07
N SER A 85 -7.48 -35.92 19.17
CA SER A 85 -6.17 -36.09 18.54
C SER A 85 -5.35 -37.24 19.14
N GLU A 86 -5.65 -37.66 20.39
CA GLU A 86 -5.02 -38.79 21.03
C GLU A 86 -5.49 -40.12 20.42
N THR A 87 -6.70 -40.15 19.89
CA THR A 87 -7.33 -41.37 19.35
C THR A 87 -7.27 -41.47 17.82
N ASP A 88 -7.15 -40.35 17.11
CA ASP A 88 -7.16 -40.28 15.63
C ASP A 88 -6.09 -39.36 15.09
N ALA A 89 -5.19 -39.88 14.27
CA ALA A 89 -4.09 -39.15 13.63
C ALA A 89 -4.57 -38.01 12.73
N ASN A 90 -5.77 -38.06 12.16
CA ASN A 90 -6.33 -37.00 11.31
C ASN A 90 -6.63 -35.71 12.11
N TYR A 91 -6.93 -35.87 13.41
CA TYR A 91 -7.17 -34.72 14.29
C TYR A 91 -5.87 -34.07 14.80
N LYS A 92 -4.74 -34.75 14.70
CA LYS A 92 -3.46 -34.22 15.20
C LYS A 92 -3.00 -32.95 14.45
N TYR A 93 -3.21 -32.93 13.14
CA TYR A 93 -2.90 -31.73 12.36
C TYR A 93 -3.84 -30.57 12.70
N LYS A 94 -5.15 -30.84 12.76
CA LYS A 94 -6.17 -29.84 13.12
C LYS A 94 -5.94 -29.27 14.52
N PHE A 95 -5.60 -30.11 15.48
CA PHE A 95 -5.27 -29.69 16.85
C PHE A 95 -4.06 -28.78 16.87
N ARG A 96 -2.99 -29.11 16.14
CA ARG A 96 -1.79 -28.28 16.06
C ARG A 96 -2.08 -26.91 15.45
N GLU A 97 -2.83 -26.86 14.37
CA GLU A 97 -3.23 -25.62 13.71
C GLU A 97 -4.12 -24.74 14.61
N ALA A 98 -5.13 -25.36 15.23
CA ALA A 98 -6.03 -24.68 16.15
C ALA A 98 -5.30 -24.15 17.39
N SER A 99 -4.37 -24.93 17.97
CA SER A 99 -3.56 -24.51 19.11
C SER A 99 -2.66 -23.31 18.77
N GLN A 100 -2.04 -23.34 17.59
CA GLN A 100 -1.21 -22.23 17.14
C GLN A 100 -2.04 -20.96 16.88
N THR A 101 -3.25 -21.12 16.36
CA THR A 101 -4.17 -20.00 16.14
C THR A 101 -4.62 -19.39 17.47
N LEU A 102 -4.96 -20.22 18.45
CA LEU A 102 -5.32 -19.77 19.81
C LEU A 102 -4.16 -19.00 20.47
N GLU A 103 -2.94 -19.52 20.40
CA GLU A 103 -1.75 -18.86 20.93
C GLU A 103 -1.54 -17.48 20.27
N ASN A 104 -1.75 -17.37 18.96
CA ASN A 104 -1.66 -16.10 18.24
C ASN A 104 -2.73 -15.09 18.69
N MET A 105 -3.98 -15.55 18.95
CA MET A 105 -5.05 -14.68 19.47
C MET A 105 -4.71 -14.17 20.87
N GLU A 106 -4.25 -15.04 21.77
CA GLU A 106 -3.82 -14.68 23.11
C GLU A 106 -2.65 -13.70 23.11
N ASN A 107 -1.66 -13.94 22.26
CA ASN A 107 -0.51 -13.06 22.10
C ASN A 107 -0.92 -11.69 21.55
N CYS A 108 -1.87 -11.64 20.63
CA CYS A 108 -2.42 -10.38 20.12
C CYS A 108 -3.08 -9.57 21.25
N LEU A 109 -3.96 -10.20 22.04
CA LEU A 109 -4.63 -9.54 23.15
C LEU A 109 -3.62 -9.08 24.24
N LYS A 110 -2.67 -9.95 24.59
CA LYS A 110 -1.60 -9.63 25.54
C LYS A 110 -0.76 -8.44 25.07
N TYR A 111 -0.46 -8.37 23.78
CA TYR A 111 0.27 -7.27 23.20
C TYR A 111 -0.50 -5.94 23.29
N VAL A 112 -1.78 -5.93 22.92
CA VAL A 112 -2.65 -4.73 23.02
C VAL A 112 -2.68 -4.21 24.46
N ARG A 113 -2.87 -5.10 25.44
CA ARG A 113 -2.85 -4.73 26.86
C ARG A 113 -1.52 -4.16 27.31
N LYS A 114 -0.42 -4.81 26.92
CA LYS A 114 0.92 -4.33 27.22
C LYS A 114 1.15 -2.90 26.71
N VAL A 115 0.74 -2.61 25.48
CA VAL A 115 0.90 -1.25 24.91
C VAL A 115 0.04 -0.24 25.68
N ASN A 116 -1.18 -0.62 26.05
CA ASN A 116 -2.07 0.25 26.81
C ASN A 116 -1.49 0.57 28.20
N GLU A 117 -0.94 -0.43 28.89
CA GLU A 117 -0.36 -0.28 30.23
C GLU A 117 0.96 0.49 30.21
N GLU A 118 1.89 0.13 29.33
CA GLU A 118 3.24 0.70 29.30
C GLU A 118 3.31 2.09 28.65
N LYS A 119 2.48 2.35 27.64
CA LYS A 119 2.54 3.61 26.88
C LYS A 119 1.36 4.55 27.16
N GLY A 120 0.31 4.10 27.82
CA GLY A 120 -0.89 4.90 28.07
C GLY A 120 -1.61 5.27 26.75
N ILE A 121 -1.47 4.45 25.72
CA ILE A 121 -2.07 4.64 24.39
C ILE A 121 -3.22 3.65 24.26
N GLU A 122 -4.34 4.06 23.72
CA GLU A 122 -5.47 3.17 23.44
C GLU A 122 -5.18 2.30 22.19
N ALA A 123 -4.27 1.32 22.35
CA ALA A 123 -3.99 0.36 21.30
C ALA A 123 -5.20 -0.54 21.04
N ARG A 124 -5.36 -0.97 19.80
CA ARG A 124 -6.51 -1.75 19.34
C ARG A 124 -6.04 -3.01 18.61
N ILE A 125 -6.89 -4.01 18.56
CA ILE A 125 -6.66 -5.21 17.77
C ILE A 125 -6.68 -4.82 16.30
N VAL A 126 -5.58 -5.11 15.60
CA VAL A 126 -5.37 -4.75 14.20
C VAL A 126 -4.81 -5.94 13.46
N ASN A 127 -5.31 -6.21 12.25
CA ASN A 127 -4.75 -7.25 11.41
C ASN A 127 -3.38 -6.82 10.85
N PRO A 128 -2.26 -7.39 11.31
CA PRO A 128 -0.92 -6.96 10.91
C PRO A 128 -0.66 -7.24 9.42
N ALA A 129 -1.24 -8.29 8.86
CA ALA A 129 -1.01 -8.68 7.47
C ALA A 129 -1.39 -7.58 6.47
N ALA A 130 -2.43 -6.78 6.79
CA ALA A 130 -2.86 -5.65 5.98
C ALA A 130 -1.80 -4.57 5.85
N TYR A 131 -1.16 -4.28 6.97
CA TYR A 131 -0.27 -3.13 7.12
C TYR A 131 1.18 -3.50 6.84
N GLU A 132 1.58 -4.72 7.12
CA GLU A 132 2.89 -5.23 6.73
C GLU A 132 3.12 -5.13 5.23
N ASP A 133 2.07 -5.36 4.46
CA ASP A 133 2.11 -5.22 3.01
C ASP A 133 2.22 -3.78 2.53
N ILE A 134 1.61 -2.83 3.24
CA ILE A 134 1.60 -1.40 2.88
C ILE A 134 2.91 -0.74 3.26
N PHE A 135 3.41 -1.07 4.44
CA PHE A 135 4.63 -0.46 5.01
C PHE A 135 5.91 -1.15 4.59
N GLY A 136 5.79 -2.22 3.82
CA GLY A 136 6.96 -2.84 3.25
C GLY A 136 7.74 -3.74 4.21
N SER A 137 7.13 -4.25 5.27
CA SER A 137 7.82 -5.08 6.27
C SER A 137 7.87 -6.56 5.94
N ARG A 138 7.09 -7.05 4.99
CA ARG A 138 7.16 -8.45 4.55
C ARG A 138 8.26 -8.69 3.52
N LYS A 139 8.94 -9.81 3.64
CA LYS A 139 10.10 -10.25 2.86
C LYS A 139 9.83 -10.45 1.35
N TYR A 140 8.55 -10.45 0.91
CA TYR A 140 8.13 -10.64 -0.49
C TYR A 140 7.15 -9.53 -0.88
N GLN A 141 7.68 -8.36 -1.31
CA GLN A 141 6.85 -7.18 -1.37
C GLN A 141 6.56 -6.69 -2.77
N ASN A 142 5.26 -6.64 -3.02
CA ASN A 142 4.71 -6.02 -4.21
C ASN A 142 4.87 -4.47 -4.21
N THR A 143 5.12 -3.86 -3.03
CA THR A 143 5.31 -2.40 -2.92
C THR A 143 6.59 -1.93 -3.61
N GLU A 144 7.70 -2.68 -3.49
CA GLU A 144 8.93 -2.38 -4.22
C GLU A 144 8.72 -2.52 -5.72
N SER A 145 8.03 -3.57 -6.15
CA SER A 145 7.67 -3.79 -7.55
C SER A 145 6.80 -2.67 -8.10
N GLN A 146 5.85 -2.15 -7.33
CA GLN A 146 5.04 -1.00 -7.73
C GLN A 146 5.87 0.28 -7.90
N ASN A 147 6.78 0.55 -6.96
CA ASN A 147 7.66 1.71 -7.06
C ASN A 147 8.54 1.61 -8.31
N LEU A 148 9.09 0.42 -8.56
CA LEU A 148 9.90 0.15 -9.76
C LEU A 148 9.08 0.35 -11.04
N VAL A 149 7.84 -0.15 -11.09
CA VAL A 149 6.91 0.07 -12.21
C VAL A 149 6.69 1.58 -12.43
N CYS A 150 6.36 2.34 -11.38
CA CYS A 150 6.17 3.79 -11.49
C CYS A 150 7.40 4.50 -12.07
N VAL A 151 8.59 4.16 -11.59
CA VAL A 151 9.86 4.75 -12.05
C VAL A 151 10.14 4.40 -13.50
N ILE A 152 9.99 3.12 -13.89
CA ILE A 152 10.20 2.68 -15.28
C ILE A 152 9.27 3.43 -16.23
N PHE A 153 7.98 3.58 -15.88
CA PHE A 153 7.03 4.30 -16.72
C PHE A 153 7.35 5.79 -16.83
N LEU A 154 7.81 6.43 -15.77
CA LEU A 154 8.27 7.81 -15.82
C LEU A 154 9.47 7.94 -16.76
N ILE A 155 10.46 7.06 -16.66
CA ILE A 155 11.63 7.05 -17.54
C ILE A 155 11.21 6.87 -19.00
N LEU A 156 10.32 5.91 -19.30
CA LEU A 156 9.86 5.64 -20.67
C LEU A 156 9.11 6.84 -21.26
N ILE A 157 8.26 7.51 -20.49
CA ILE A 157 7.51 8.67 -20.97
C ILE A 157 8.45 9.85 -21.23
N ILE A 158 9.38 10.15 -20.31
CA ILE A 158 10.30 11.28 -20.43
C ILE A 158 11.33 11.03 -21.55
N SER A 159 11.93 9.84 -21.59
CA SER A 159 12.90 9.48 -22.62
C SER A 159 12.28 9.43 -24.02
N GLY A 160 11.03 8.96 -24.12
CA GLY A 160 10.27 8.94 -25.37
C GLY A 160 10.11 10.34 -25.95
N GLU A 161 9.87 11.34 -25.11
CA GLU A 161 9.78 12.74 -25.54
C GLU A 161 11.10 13.26 -26.11
N TYR A 162 12.19 13.02 -25.39
CA TYR A 162 13.52 13.43 -25.87
C TYR A 162 13.87 12.79 -27.22
N VAL A 163 13.63 11.49 -27.37
CA VAL A 163 13.88 10.76 -28.64
C VAL A 163 13.01 11.32 -29.76
N TYR A 164 11.75 11.61 -29.50
CA TYR A 164 10.85 12.20 -30.51
C TYR A 164 11.34 13.58 -30.99
N GLU A 165 11.72 14.47 -30.06
CA GLU A 165 12.22 15.80 -30.37
C GLU A 165 13.53 15.77 -31.12
N LYS A 166 14.41 14.82 -30.78
CA LYS A 166 15.67 14.59 -31.52
C LYS A 166 15.40 14.15 -32.95
N ARG A 167 14.47 13.21 -33.16
CA ARG A 167 14.10 12.73 -34.49
C ARG A 167 13.46 13.81 -35.36
N CYS A 168 12.67 14.68 -34.76
CA CYS A 168 12.01 15.79 -35.47
C CYS A 168 12.90 17.04 -35.62
N HIS A 169 14.18 16.98 -35.24
CA HIS A 169 15.11 18.12 -35.21
C HIS A 169 14.62 19.34 -34.42
N MET A 170 13.61 19.16 -33.53
CA MET A 170 13.01 20.25 -32.74
C MET A 170 13.96 20.80 -31.69
N ILE A 171 14.94 20.02 -31.20
CA ILE A 171 15.85 20.43 -30.12
C ILE A 171 16.65 21.68 -30.53
N ALA A 172 17.18 21.72 -31.77
CA ALA A 172 17.92 22.89 -32.29
C ALA A 172 17.02 24.11 -32.36
N PHE A 173 15.80 23.98 -32.87
CA PHE A 173 14.82 25.03 -32.99
C PHE A 173 14.38 25.56 -31.61
N LEU A 174 14.12 24.68 -30.66
CA LEU A 174 13.74 25.06 -29.29
C LEU A 174 14.86 25.83 -28.57
N ASN A 175 16.13 25.48 -28.84
CA ASN A 175 17.26 26.14 -28.20
C ASN A 175 17.51 27.54 -28.73
N THR A 176 17.10 27.86 -29.97
CA THR A 176 17.27 29.17 -30.59
C THR A 176 16.05 30.07 -30.45
N SER A 177 14.91 29.52 -30.03
CA SER A 177 13.68 30.30 -29.88
C SER A 177 13.71 31.27 -28.70
N LYS A 178 13.11 32.47 -28.87
CA LYS A 178 12.92 33.46 -27.79
C LYS A 178 12.07 32.88 -26.64
N GLU A 179 11.28 31.87 -26.88
CA GLU A 179 10.38 31.24 -25.90
C GLU A 179 10.98 30.03 -25.18
N ARG A 180 12.27 29.79 -25.31
CA ARG A 180 12.97 28.65 -24.70
C ARG A 180 12.63 28.45 -23.22
N SER A 181 12.60 29.53 -22.44
CA SER A 181 12.28 29.49 -21.02
C SER A 181 10.83 29.04 -20.76
N SER A 182 9.88 29.55 -21.56
CA SER A 182 8.46 29.16 -21.46
C SER A 182 8.24 27.69 -21.81
N VAL A 183 8.89 27.20 -22.85
CA VAL A 183 8.80 25.79 -23.26
C VAL A 183 9.38 24.89 -22.17
N LYS A 184 10.54 25.22 -21.60
CA LYS A 184 11.12 24.45 -20.49
C LYS A 184 10.20 24.41 -19.26
N ALA A 185 9.60 25.55 -18.89
CA ALA A 185 8.67 25.62 -17.77
C ALA A 185 7.41 24.74 -17.99
N VAL A 186 6.88 24.75 -19.22
CA VAL A 186 5.72 23.92 -19.60
C VAL A 186 6.07 22.43 -19.56
N LYS A 187 7.26 22.04 -20.05
CA LYS A 187 7.73 20.66 -19.97
C LYS A 187 7.90 20.20 -18.54
N LEU A 188 8.52 21.01 -17.69
CA LEU A 188 8.65 20.70 -16.27
C LEU A 188 7.28 20.51 -15.60
N LEU A 189 6.35 21.44 -15.84
CA LEU A 189 4.99 21.34 -15.32
C LEU A 189 4.29 20.05 -15.78
N LYS A 190 4.45 19.69 -17.07
CA LYS A 190 3.91 18.44 -17.61
C LYS A 190 4.48 17.22 -16.90
N ILE A 191 5.81 17.15 -16.71
CA ILE A 191 6.47 16.05 -16.01
C ILE A 191 5.94 15.92 -14.58
N LEU A 192 5.80 17.03 -13.86
CA LEU A 192 5.23 17.04 -12.50
C LEU A 192 3.80 16.52 -12.47
N ILE A 193 2.97 16.91 -13.43
CA ILE A 193 1.58 16.43 -13.54
C ILE A 193 1.54 14.93 -13.84
N ILE A 194 2.37 14.43 -14.75
CA ILE A 194 2.43 13.00 -15.07
C ILE A 194 2.90 12.21 -13.85
N SER A 195 3.92 12.69 -13.15
CA SER A 195 4.39 12.06 -11.90
C SER A 195 3.31 12.00 -10.84
N PHE A 196 2.56 13.08 -10.67
CA PHE A 196 1.43 13.14 -9.74
C PHE A 196 0.31 12.17 -10.13
N LEU A 197 0.00 12.04 -11.42
CA LEU A 197 -1.01 11.09 -11.92
C LEU A 197 -0.58 9.64 -11.67
N ILE A 198 0.66 9.28 -11.97
CA ILE A 198 1.19 7.92 -11.75
C ILE A 198 1.20 7.59 -10.25
N TRP A 199 1.65 8.55 -9.42
CA TRP A 199 1.58 8.39 -7.96
C TRP A 199 0.14 8.24 -7.47
N GLY A 200 -0.78 9.10 -7.93
CA GLY A 200 -2.18 9.07 -7.55
C GLY A 200 -2.87 7.76 -7.91
N LEU A 201 -2.60 7.22 -9.10
CA LEU A 201 -3.09 5.91 -9.51
C LEU A 201 -2.56 4.79 -8.61
N SER A 202 -1.27 4.82 -8.30
CA SER A 202 -0.67 3.82 -7.41
C SER A 202 -1.24 3.91 -6.00
N ALA A 203 -1.35 5.11 -5.43
CA ALA A 203 -1.95 5.34 -4.12
C ALA A 203 -3.44 4.94 -4.07
N PHE A 204 -4.18 5.24 -5.14
CA PHE A 204 -5.58 4.81 -5.27
C PHE A 204 -5.73 3.29 -5.25
N ILE A 205 -4.89 2.56 -6.00
CA ILE A 205 -4.89 1.09 -6.02
C ILE A 205 -4.55 0.54 -4.62
N ASP A 206 -3.60 1.13 -3.92
CA ASP A 206 -3.25 0.73 -2.55
C ASP A 206 -4.44 0.92 -1.60
N ILE A 207 -5.03 2.11 -1.57
CA ILE A 207 -6.18 2.44 -0.72
C ILE A 207 -7.38 1.55 -1.06
N PHE A 208 -7.68 1.38 -2.37
CA PHE A 208 -8.78 0.55 -2.82
C PHE A 208 -8.64 -0.90 -2.33
N ASN A 209 -7.45 -1.49 -2.44
CA ASN A 209 -7.19 -2.84 -1.95
C ASN A 209 -7.37 -2.95 -0.43
N ILE A 210 -6.92 -1.94 0.32
CA ILE A 210 -7.11 -1.90 1.77
C ILE A 210 -8.60 -1.86 2.11
N CYS A 211 -9.36 -0.99 1.45
CA CYS A 211 -10.80 -0.85 1.67
C CYS A 211 -11.58 -2.13 1.31
N GLN A 212 -11.10 -2.91 0.33
CA GLN A 212 -11.72 -4.17 -0.07
C GLN A 212 -11.43 -5.33 0.88
N LEU A 213 -10.22 -5.38 1.43
CA LEU A 213 -9.74 -6.50 2.22
C LEU A 213 -9.93 -6.31 3.72
N TYR A 214 -10.05 -5.07 4.20
CA TYR A 214 -9.98 -4.75 5.62
C TYR A 214 -11.02 -3.72 6.05
N ARG A 215 -11.47 -3.82 7.30
CA ARG A 215 -12.37 -2.83 7.89
C ARG A 215 -11.64 -1.51 8.11
N LEU A 216 -12.25 -0.42 7.66
CA LEU A 216 -11.71 0.94 7.78
C LEU A 216 -11.55 1.41 9.24
N GLU A 217 -12.28 0.80 10.16
CA GLU A 217 -12.24 1.10 11.61
C GLU A 217 -10.84 0.96 12.21
N GLN A 218 -10.03 0.06 11.65
CA GLN A 218 -8.64 -0.15 12.06
C GLN A 218 -7.71 1.02 11.74
N LEU A 219 -8.05 1.83 10.75
CA LEU A 219 -7.20 2.95 10.30
C LEU A 219 -7.07 4.06 11.34
N SER A 220 -8.04 4.17 12.24
CA SER A 220 -8.01 5.12 13.36
C SER A 220 -7.15 4.67 14.54
N ALA A 221 -6.75 3.38 14.58
CA ALA A 221 -5.94 2.84 15.65
C ALA A 221 -4.54 3.50 15.67
N PRO A 222 -3.92 3.65 16.85
CA PRO A 222 -2.54 4.09 16.97
C PRO A 222 -1.60 3.13 16.24
N ILE A 223 -0.55 3.65 15.61
CA ILE A 223 0.40 2.82 14.86
C ILE A 223 1.11 1.79 15.74
N GLN A 224 1.29 2.11 17.02
CA GLN A 224 1.86 1.20 18.01
C GLN A 224 0.97 -0.03 18.28
N SER A 225 -0.26 -0.07 17.78
CA SER A 225 -1.08 -1.29 17.75
C SER A 225 -0.46 -2.38 16.89
N LEU A 226 0.44 -2.01 15.98
CA LEU A 226 1.26 -2.91 15.19
C LEU A 226 2.59 -3.16 15.89
N GLN A 227 2.92 -4.43 16.14
CA GLN A 227 4.11 -4.83 16.90
C GLN A 227 5.42 -4.27 16.33
N ILE A 228 5.52 -4.13 15.01
CA ILE A 228 6.69 -3.59 14.30
C ILE A 228 6.96 -2.13 14.70
N PHE A 229 5.93 -1.39 15.07
CA PHE A 229 6.01 0.04 15.40
C PHE A 229 5.95 0.32 16.90
N TYR A 230 6.16 -0.72 17.72
CA TYR A 230 6.13 -0.59 19.19
C TYR A 230 7.02 0.54 19.70
N ASP A 231 8.25 0.65 19.19
CA ASP A 231 9.24 1.61 19.68
C ASP A 231 9.10 3.03 19.13
N LEU A 232 8.10 3.28 18.24
CA LEU A 232 7.89 4.62 17.71
C LEU A 232 7.46 5.58 18.82
N PRO A 233 8.18 6.76 18.94
CA PRO A 233 7.88 7.74 19.98
C PRO A 233 6.64 8.59 19.68
N PHE A 234 6.07 8.47 18.47
CA PHE A 234 4.98 9.32 18.01
C PHE A 234 3.65 8.60 18.10
N ASN A 235 2.67 9.20 18.75
CA ASN A 235 1.31 8.70 18.75
C ASN A 235 0.57 9.19 17.49
N ILE A 236 0.71 8.46 16.40
CA ILE A 236 0.08 8.74 15.12
C ILE A 236 -0.87 7.58 14.79
N SER A 237 -2.01 7.87 14.17
CA SER A 237 -2.90 6.82 13.66
C SER A 237 -2.26 6.08 12.48
N ILE A 238 -2.68 4.85 12.25
CA ILE A 238 -2.25 4.06 11.08
C ILE A 238 -2.53 4.83 9.79
N ALA A 239 -3.71 5.45 9.67
CA ALA A 239 -4.04 6.31 8.53
C ALA A 239 -3.07 7.49 8.38
N GLY A 240 -2.72 8.16 9.48
CA GLY A 240 -1.75 9.26 9.48
C GLY A 240 -0.38 8.83 8.98
N TYR A 241 0.10 7.68 9.44
CA TYR A 241 1.38 7.13 8.98
C TYR A 241 1.35 6.73 7.49
N MET A 242 0.23 6.17 7.01
CA MET A 242 0.04 5.90 5.58
C MET A 242 0.11 7.16 4.73
N VAL A 243 -0.54 8.24 5.16
CA VAL A 243 -0.49 9.53 4.45
C VAL A 243 0.93 10.07 4.39
N ILE A 244 1.67 10.01 5.50
CA ILE A 244 3.10 10.40 5.53
C ILE A 244 3.93 9.56 4.57
N GLY A 245 3.74 8.24 4.56
CA GLY A 245 4.43 7.33 3.65
C GLY A 245 4.15 7.63 2.18
N GLN A 246 2.88 7.88 1.84
CA GLN A 246 2.48 8.25 0.47
C GLN A 246 3.02 9.64 0.07
N ALA A 247 3.05 10.61 0.98
CA ALA A 247 3.65 11.91 0.73
C ALA A 247 5.16 11.81 0.47
N PHE A 248 5.87 11.01 1.27
CA PHE A 248 7.29 10.74 1.05
C PHE A 248 7.56 10.08 -0.29
N ARG A 249 6.74 9.10 -0.68
CA ARG A 249 6.79 8.44 -2.00
C ARG A 249 6.59 9.43 -3.14
N LEU A 250 5.63 10.37 -3.02
CA LEU A 250 5.42 11.44 -4.00
C LEU A 250 6.67 12.31 -4.15
N VAL A 251 7.25 12.75 -3.03
CA VAL A 251 8.45 13.59 -3.04
C VAL A 251 9.60 12.88 -3.75
N LEU A 252 9.82 11.60 -3.47
CA LEU A 252 10.86 10.81 -4.14
C LEU A 252 10.61 10.71 -5.65
N LEU A 253 9.37 10.43 -6.08
CA LEU A 253 9.02 10.37 -7.49
C LEU A 253 9.22 11.72 -8.20
N LEU A 254 8.89 12.84 -7.54
CA LEU A 254 9.11 14.17 -8.08
C LEU A 254 10.62 14.49 -8.22
N ILE A 255 11.43 14.15 -7.22
CA ILE A 255 12.88 14.33 -7.29
C ILE A 255 13.47 13.52 -8.45
N MET A 256 13.07 12.26 -8.58
CA MET A 256 13.55 11.40 -9.68
C MET A 256 13.09 11.94 -11.03
N SER A 257 11.87 12.42 -11.17
CA SER A 257 11.33 12.92 -12.43
C SER A 257 12.00 14.21 -12.89
N ILE A 258 12.53 15.02 -11.98
CA ILE A 258 13.29 16.25 -12.30
C ILE A 258 14.75 15.89 -12.66
N GLY A 259 15.28 14.81 -12.10
CA GLY A 259 16.64 14.34 -12.34
C GLY A 259 16.85 13.61 -13.67
N ILE A 260 15.77 13.17 -14.31
CA ILE A 260 15.78 12.52 -15.64
C ILE A 260 15.68 13.60 -16.72
#